data_dc2006f12345ad2535f2441945ed1d0b
#
_entry.id   dc2006f12345ad2535f2441945ed1d0b
#
_cell.length_a   1.000
_cell.length_b   1.000
_cell.length_c   1.000
_cell.angle_alpha   90.00
_cell.angle_beta   90.00
_cell.angle_gamma   90.00
#
_symmetry.space_group_name_H-M   'P 1'
#
loop_
_entity.id
_entity.type
_entity.pdbx_description
1 polymer ?
#
loop_
_entity_poly.entity_id
_entity_poly.type
_entity_poly.pdbx_seq_one_letter_code
_entity_poly.pdbx_strand_id
1 'polypeptide(L)'
;WRRPGFQLGLDMAKIAKENPKAKGCVLGGHGLTTWGVTSKECEERSIWAITKAEEFIKAKGKADPFGKKESKFAPLDSAKRKERAAALAPYLRGIASKDVRMLGSFTDNDVVLDFLQGSKLMQLASLGTSCPDHFLRTKISPMVLDTKPDAPVDEVIKRANELHEAYRKNYAAYYDRNAKKDSPAMRGADPLIILVPGVGMFSYGKDKQTARVAGEFYINAINVMRGAEALSTYAPIAESEKFRIEYWDLEEAKLKRMPKPKPLAGKIALVTGAASGLGKATAERLAAEGACVVVADRDLEGATKLATELGG
;
A
#
# COMPACT_ATOMS: atom_id res chain seq x y z
N TRP A 1 19.96 -9.92 -6.35
CA TRP A 1 18.55 -9.99 -6.71
C TRP A 1 18.23 -11.22 -7.56
N ARG A 2 17.17 -11.92 -7.25
CA ARG A 2 16.57 -13.01 -8.04
C ARG A 2 15.05 -12.85 -8.01
N ARG A 3 14.37 -12.95 -9.15
CA ARG A 3 12.91 -12.91 -9.19
C ARG A 3 12.30 -14.09 -8.42
N PRO A 4 11.10 -13.92 -7.84
CA PRO A 4 10.33 -15.04 -7.29
C PRO A 4 10.15 -16.15 -8.32
N GLY A 5 10.19 -17.40 -7.89
CA GLY A 5 9.98 -18.54 -8.76
C GLY A 5 10.90 -19.73 -8.48
N PHE A 6 10.82 -20.74 -9.32
CA PHE A 6 11.50 -22.01 -9.14
C PHE A 6 13.02 -21.90 -8.98
N GLN A 7 13.66 -21.02 -9.79
CA GLN A 7 15.11 -20.83 -9.73
C GLN A 7 15.57 -20.26 -8.37
N LEU A 8 14.79 -19.33 -7.78
CA LEU A 8 15.08 -18.83 -6.44
C LEU A 8 15.02 -19.97 -5.40
N GLY A 9 14.05 -20.86 -5.52
CA GLY A 9 13.94 -22.05 -4.68
C GLY A 9 15.17 -22.97 -4.79
N LEU A 10 15.66 -23.20 -6.02
CA LEU A 10 16.88 -23.98 -6.24
C LEU A 10 18.13 -23.31 -5.65
N ASP A 11 18.25 -21.99 -5.81
CA ASP A 11 19.37 -21.23 -5.24
C ASP A 11 19.36 -21.32 -3.70
N MET A 12 18.19 -21.21 -3.07
CA MET A 12 18.04 -21.39 -1.61
C MET A 12 18.36 -22.80 -1.16
N ALA A 13 17.89 -23.83 -1.87
CA ALA A 13 18.19 -25.22 -1.56
C ALA A 13 19.70 -25.52 -1.67
N LYS A 14 20.38 -24.94 -2.65
CA LYS A 14 21.83 -25.02 -2.79
C LYS A 14 22.54 -24.38 -1.61
N ILE A 15 22.15 -23.15 -1.22
CA ILE A 15 22.72 -22.45 -0.05
C ILE A 15 22.56 -23.28 1.21
N ALA A 16 21.36 -23.85 1.47
CA ALA A 16 21.10 -24.68 2.64
C ALA A 16 21.98 -25.94 2.64
N LYS A 17 22.17 -26.59 1.48
CA LYS A 17 23.02 -27.78 1.35
C LYS A 17 24.50 -27.47 1.57
N GLU A 18 25.00 -26.36 1.01
CA GLU A 18 26.41 -25.96 1.13
C GLU A 18 26.74 -25.37 2.51
N ASN A 19 25.73 -24.92 3.24
CA ASN A 19 25.88 -24.30 4.57
C ASN A 19 24.96 -24.95 5.61
N PRO A 20 25.24 -26.18 6.06
CA PRO A 20 24.36 -26.95 6.97
C PRO A 20 24.06 -26.26 8.31
N LYS A 21 24.91 -25.32 8.73
CA LYS A 21 24.73 -24.54 9.97
C LYS A 21 23.91 -23.27 9.77
N ALA A 22 23.59 -22.90 8.53
CA ALA A 22 22.79 -21.71 8.26
C ALA A 22 21.34 -21.89 8.77
N LYS A 23 20.81 -20.86 9.42
CA LYS A 23 19.43 -20.82 9.92
C LYS A 23 18.44 -20.29 8.92
N GLY A 24 18.94 -19.68 7.84
CA GLY A 24 18.17 -19.02 6.80
C GLY A 24 19.08 -18.25 5.83
N CYS A 25 18.49 -17.51 4.93
CA CYS A 25 19.19 -16.60 4.03
C CYS A 25 18.41 -15.29 3.82
N VAL A 26 19.14 -14.21 3.59
CA VAL A 26 18.57 -12.92 3.21
C VAL A 26 18.56 -12.84 1.68
N LEU A 27 17.40 -12.53 1.13
CA LEU A 27 17.16 -12.40 -0.30
C LEU A 27 17.20 -10.91 -0.65
N GLY A 28 18.24 -10.45 -1.34
CA GLY A 28 18.43 -9.04 -1.68
C GLY A 28 17.24 -8.46 -2.45
N GLY A 29 16.63 -7.37 -1.93
CA GLY A 29 15.45 -6.73 -2.50
C GLY A 29 14.17 -7.57 -2.45
N HIS A 30 14.13 -8.65 -1.64
CA HIS A 30 13.00 -9.55 -1.53
C HIS A 30 12.58 -9.78 -0.06
N GLY A 31 13.47 -10.27 0.80
CA GLY A 31 13.16 -10.52 2.20
C GLY A 31 14.07 -11.54 2.87
N LEU A 32 13.55 -12.17 3.92
CA LEU A 32 14.21 -13.21 4.72
C LEU A 32 13.50 -14.54 4.50
N THR A 33 14.27 -15.61 4.35
CA THR A 33 13.78 -16.97 4.40
C THR A 33 14.57 -17.75 5.47
N THR A 34 13.86 -18.42 6.36
CA THR A 34 14.42 -19.33 7.35
C THR A 34 13.90 -20.73 7.14
N TRP A 35 14.57 -21.72 7.71
CA TRP A 35 14.15 -23.12 7.69
C TRP A 35 14.45 -23.79 9.02
N GLY A 36 13.78 -24.90 9.29
CA GLY A 36 13.94 -25.69 10.51
C GLY A 36 13.41 -27.11 10.30
N VAL A 37 13.74 -28.01 11.22
CA VAL A 37 13.23 -29.39 11.24
C VAL A 37 11.73 -29.40 11.61
N THR A 38 11.30 -28.41 12.39
CA THR A 38 9.89 -28.21 12.79
C THR A 38 9.42 -26.81 12.46
N SER A 39 8.11 -26.60 12.37
CA SER A 39 7.50 -25.25 12.19
C SER A 39 7.93 -24.30 13.31
N LYS A 40 7.96 -24.78 14.55
CA LYS A 40 8.37 -24.01 15.71
C LYS A 40 9.83 -23.52 15.58
N GLU A 41 10.74 -24.41 15.21
CA GLU A 41 12.15 -24.04 15.00
C GLU A 41 12.31 -23.01 13.87
N CYS A 42 11.55 -23.17 12.79
CA CYS A 42 11.55 -22.19 11.68
C CYS A 42 11.09 -20.80 12.15
N GLU A 43 9.99 -20.74 12.92
CA GLU A 43 9.47 -19.51 13.51
C GLU A 43 10.51 -18.86 14.47
N GLU A 44 11.09 -19.62 15.39
CA GLU A 44 12.10 -19.15 16.32
C GLU A 44 13.33 -18.58 15.60
N ARG A 45 13.75 -19.19 14.49
CA ARG A 45 14.84 -18.70 13.65
C ARG A 45 14.47 -17.39 12.93
N SER A 46 13.23 -17.27 12.47
CA SER A 46 12.73 -16.02 11.87
C SER A 46 12.73 -14.88 12.88
N ILE A 47 12.17 -15.12 14.06
CA ILE A 47 12.12 -14.12 15.15
C ILE A 47 13.54 -13.73 15.57
N TRP A 48 14.42 -14.73 15.75
CA TRP A 48 15.83 -14.46 16.09
C TRP A 48 16.52 -13.56 15.06
N ALA A 49 16.36 -13.82 13.76
CA ALA A 49 17.01 -13.05 12.72
C ALA A 49 16.46 -11.61 12.67
N ILE A 50 15.14 -11.43 12.79
CA ILE A 50 14.48 -10.12 12.83
C ILE A 50 14.97 -9.34 14.05
N THR A 51 14.94 -9.94 15.25
CA THR A 51 15.37 -9.29 16.47
C THR A 51 16.84 -8.84 16.40
N LYS A 52 17.74 -9.68 15.84
CA LYS A 52 19.15 -9.30 15.66
C LYS A 52 19.31 -8.12 14.69
N ALA A 53 18.54 -8.06 13.63
CA ALA A 53 18.56 -6.92 12.71
C ALA A 53 18.03 -5.64 13.40
N GLU A 54 16.93 -5.74 14.15
CA GLU A 54 16.38 -4.61 14.91
C GLU A 54 17.35 -4.07 15.97
N GLU A 55 17.96 -4.97 16.77
CA GLU A 55 18.97 -4.60 17.75
C GLU A 55 20.15 -3.87 17.11
N PHE A 56 20.61 -4.35 15.97
CA PHE A 56 21.70 -3.71 15.22
C PHE A 56 21.31 -2.33 14.68
N ILE A 57 20.14 -2.21 14.07
CA ILE A 57 19.62 -0.93 13.57
C ILE A 57 19.47 0.06 14.73
N LYS A 58 18.93 -0.37 15.87
CA LYS A 58 18.78 0.47 17.06
C LYS A 58 20.11 0.93 17.63
N ALA A 59 21.12 0.08 17.61
CA ALA A 59 22.45 0.39 18.18
C ALA A 59 23.33 1.27 17.26
N LYS A 60 23.17 1.17 15.94
CA LYS A 60 24.06 1.77 14.94
C LYS A 60 23.36 2.76 13.99
N GLY A 61 22.04 2.76 13.97
CA GLY A 61 21.27 3.59 13.05
C GLY A 61 21.27 5.06 13.42
N LYS A 62 21.11 5.92 12.41
CA LYS A 62 20.90 7.35 12.56
C LYS A 62 19.54 7.61 13.20
N ALA A 63 19.44 8.65 14.04
CA ALA A 63 18.19 9.04 14.71
C ALA A 63 17.12 9.51 13.71
N ASP A 64 17.52 10.23 12.65
CA ASP A 64 16.63 10.82 11.65
C ASP A 64 16.83 10.17 10.27
N PRO A 65 16.35 8.95 10.05
CA PRO A 65 16.55 8.22 8.79
C PRO A 65 15.91 8.93 7.60
N PHE A 66 14.77 9.59 7.79
CA PHE A 66 14.09 10.36 6.73
C PHE A 66 14.62 11.79 6.58
N GLY A 67 15.73 12.11 7.24
CA GLY A 67 16.35 13.43 7.24
C GLY A 67 15.65 14.43 8.16
N LYS A 68 16.01 15.71 8.04
CA LYS A 68 15.45 16.77 8.87
C LYS A 68 13.93 16.87 8.74
N LYS A 69 13.25 17.11 9.85
CA LYS A 69 11.80 17.37 9.85
C LYS A 69 11.48 18.71 9.19
N GLU A 70 10.61 18.69 8.18
CA GLU A 70 10.15 19.86 7.46
C GLU A 70 8.97 20.51 8.19
N SER A 71 9.13 21.73 8.67
CA SER A 71 8.08 22.47 9.39
C SER A 71 6.85 22.70 8.51
N LYS A 72 7.04 22.89 7.20
CA LYS A 72 5.94 23.07 6.23
C LYS A 72 5.03 21.85 6.09
N PHE A 73 5.48 20.67 6.53
CA PHE A 73 4.77 19.40 6.51
C PHE A 73 4.50 18.86 7.92
N ALA A 74 4.58 19.74 8.94
CA ALA A 74 4.26 19.35 10.30
C ALA A 74 2.84 18.77 10.38
N PRO A 75 2.65 17.64 11.06
CA PRO A 75 1.33 17.03 11.20
C PRO A 75 0.34 17.97 11.88
N LEU A 76 -0.87 18.07 11.31
CA LEU A 76 -2.00 18.69 11.98
C LEU A 76 -2.38 17.86 13.21
N ASP A 77 -3.14 18.43 14.15
CA ASP A 77 -3.74 17.66 15.23
C ASP A 77 -4.69 16.57 14.69
N SER A 78 -4.93 15.52 15.47
CA SER A 78 -5.68 14.34 15.01
C SER A 78 -7.10 14.68 14.52
N ALA A 79 -7.78 15.62 15.17
CA ALA A 79 -9.12 16.02 14.75
C ALA A 79 -9.10 16.71 13.39
N LYS A 80 -8.17 17.66 13.19
CA LYS A 80 -7.99 18.35 11.92
C LYS A 80 -7.51 17.41 10.80
N ARG A 81 -6.66 16.43 11.11
CA ARG A 81 -6.29 15.41 10.11
C ARG A 81 -7.50 14.64 9.61
N LYS A 82 -8.39 14.19 10.50
CA LYS A 82 -9.63 13.49 10.14
C LYS A 82 -10.58 14.35 9.33
N GLU A 83 -10.79 15.60 9.74
CA GLU A 83 -11.61 16.57 9.01
C GLU A 83 -11.04 16.80 7.61
N ARG A 84 -9.73 17.03 7.52
CA ARG A 84 -9.05 17.24 6.25
C ARG A 84 -9.12 16.02 5.34
N ALA A 85 -8.89 14.83 5.89
CA ALA A 85 -9.02 13.58 5.16
C ALA A 85 -10.45 13.39 4.63
N ALA A 86 -11.47 13.66 5.44
CA ALA A 86 -12.87 13.57 5.01
C ALA A 86 -13.19 14.54 3.87
N ALA A 87 -12.69 15.78 3.93
CA ALA A 87 -12.89 16.78 2.88
C ALA A 87 -12.20 16.38 1.55
N LEU A 88 -11.02 15.77 1.60
CA LEU A 88 -10.24 15.37 0.42
C LEU A 88 -10.67 14.01 -0.15
N ALA A 89 -11.19 13.10 0.67
CA ALA A 89 -11.46 11.71 0.30
C ALA A 89 -12.31 11.55 -0.99
N PRO A 90 -13.41 12.29 -1.22
CA PRO A 90 -14.21 12.14 -2.44
C PRO A 90 -13.42 12.46 -3.71
N TYR A 91 -12.60 13.52 -3.67
CA TYR A 91 -11.81 13.98 -4.81
C TYR A 91 -10.64 13.05 -5.09
N LEU A 92 -9.88 12.67 -4.06
CA LEU A 92 -8.75 11.74 -4.21
C LEU A 92 -9.22 10.37 -4.66
N ARG A 93 -10.39 9.92 -4.19
CA ARG A 93 -11.02 8.70 -4.72
C ARG A 93 -11.39 8.85 -6.20
N GLY A 94 -11.89 10.01 -6.61
CA GLY A 94 -12.18 10.31 -8.02
C GLY A 94 -10.92 10.20 -8.89
N ILE A 95 -9.79 10.72 -8.41
CA ILE A 95 -8.46 10.61 -9.05
C ILE A 95 -8.05 9.13 -9.19
N ALA A 96 -8.12 8.36 -8.11
CA ALA A 96 -7.73 6.94 -8.09
C ALA A 96 -8.71 6.02 -8.85
N SER A 97 -9.81 6.54 -9.35
CA SER A 97 -10.91 5.78 -9.99
C SER A 97 -11.17 6.17 -11.42
N LYS A 98 -10.22 6.76 -12.13
CA LYS A 98 -10.40 7.15 -13.54
C LYS A 98 -10.61 5.94 -14.45
N ASP A 99 -9.76 4.94 -14.30
CA ASP A 99 -9.81 3.74 -15.14
C ASP A 99 -10.73 2.66 -14.54
N VAL A 100 -10.70 2.47 -13.23
CA VAL A 100 -11.52 1.48 -12.51
C VAL A 100 -12.01 2.09 -11.20
N ARG A 101 -13.28 1.87 -10.87
CA ARG A 101 -13.86 2.36 -9.61
C ARG A 101 -13.21 1.69 -8.42
N MET A 102 -12.66 2.51 -7.50
CA MET A 102 -11.91 2.06 -6.33
C MET A 102 -12.63 2.46 -5.02
N LEU A 103 -12.35 1.71 -3.97
CA LEU A 103 -12.59 2.10 -2.58
C LEU A 103 -11.30 2.62 -1.97
N GLY A 104 -11.41 3.54 -1.01
CA GLY A 104 -10.29 4.13 -0.30
C GLY A 104 -10.24 3.72 1.16
N SER A 105 -9.03 3.62 1.71
CA SER A 105 -8.72 3.53 3.13
C SER A 105 -7.80 4.69 3.50
N PHE A 106 -7.93 5.22 4.72
CA PHE A 106 -7.11 6.31 5.23
C PHE A 106 -6.31 5.86 6.45
N THR A 107 -5.06 6.28 6.53
CA THR A 107 -4.12 5.94 7.63
C THR A 107 -3.28 7.16 7.98
N ASP A 108 -3.25 7.52 9.27
CA ASP A 108 -2.48 8.63 9.83
C ASP A 108 -1.68 8.22 11.08
N ASN A 109 -1.15 6.98 11.08
CA ASN A 109 -0.32 6.49 12.16
C ASN A 109 1.08 7.16 12.17
N ASP A 110 1.79 6.99 13.28
CA ASP A 110 3.10 7.62 13.50
C ASP A 110 4.12 7.26 12.43
N VAL A 111 4.08 6.01 11.89
CA VAL A 111 5.00 5.57 10.83
C VAL A 111 4.83 6.39 9.57
N VAL A 112 3.57 6.62 9.18
CA VAL A 112 3.22 7.41 8.00
C VAL A 112 3.55 8.88 8.22
N LEU A 113 3.14 9.46 9.36
CA LEU A 113 3.36 10.88 9.66
C LEU A 113 4.85 11.23 9.75
N ASP A 114 5.65 10.34 10.35
CA ASP A 114 7.10 10.49 10.43
C ASP A 114 7.76 10.54 9.05
N PHE A 115 7.37 9.64 8.15
CA PHE A 115 7.84 9.62 6.76
C PHE A 115 7.44 10.88 5.99
N LEU A 116 6.17 11.29 6.12
CA LEU A 116 5.61 12.45 5.43
C LEU A 116 6.26 13.78 5.83
N GLN A 117 6.81 13.88 7.02
CA GLN A 117 7.47 15.08 7.52
C GLN A 117 8.97 15.14 7.16
N GLY A 118 9.56 14.03 6.71
CA GLY A 118 10.99 13.95 6.42
C GLY A 118 11.41 14.74 5.17
N SER A 119 12.56 15.40 5.22
CA SER A 119 13.12 16.14 4.07
C SER A 119 13.45 15.25 2.87
N LYS A 120 13.59 13.94 3.08
CA LYS A 120 13.80 12.95 2.01
C LYS A 120 12.51 12.38 1.43
N LEU A 121 11.32 12.85 1.85
CA LEU A 121 10.04 12.34 1.40
C LEU A 121 9.95 12.18 -0.12
N MET A 122 10.19 13.25 -0.87
CA MET A 122 10.04 13.23 -2.33
C MET A 122 11.02 12.26 -2.99
N GLN A 123 12.26 12.22 -2.53
CA GLN A 123 13.28 11.31 -3.02
C GLN A 123 12.89 9.84 -2.77
N LEU A 124 12.57 9.47 -1.53
CA LEU A 124 12.25 8.10 -1.16
C LEU A 124 10.94 7.62 -1.77
N ALA A 125 9.92 8.48 -1.82
CA ALA A 125 8.66 8.17 -2.47
C ALA A 125 8.84 7.90 -3.97
N SER A 126 9.69 8.66 -4.67
CA SER A 126 9.97 8.44 -6.10
C SER A 126 10.69 7.12 -6.38
N LEU A 127 11.50 6.63 -5.44
CA LEU A 127 12.14 5.33 -5.53
C LEU A 127 11.12 4.19 -5.39
N GLY A 128 10.04 4.44 -4.67
CA GLY A 128 8.96 3.48 -4.45
C GLY A 128 9.38 2.26 -3.64
N THR A 129 8.56 1.23 -3.66
CA THR A 129 8.83 -0.03 -2.97
C THR A 129 9.86 -0.88 -3.72
N SER A 130 10.54 -1.80 -3.02
CA SER A 130 11.47 -2.77 -3.61
C SER A 130 10.98 -4.21 -3.56
N CYS A 131 9.99 -4.52 -2.70
CA CYS A 131 9.48 -5.88 -2.54
C CYS A 131 8.60 -6.29 -3.73
N PRO A 132 8.83 -7.49 -4.32
CA PRO A 132 8.08 -7.94 -5.49
C PRO A 132 6.57 -7.99 -5.29
N ASP A 133 6.09 -8.44 -4.13
CA ASP A 133 4.66 -8.60 -3.85
C ASP A 133 3.90 -7.25 -3.75
N HIS A 134 4.62 -6.14 -3.62
CA HIS A 134 4.02 -4.82 -3.44
C HIS A 134 3.51 -4.21 -4.75
N PHE A 135 4.19 -4.42 -5.88
CA PHE A 135 3.93 -3.66 -7.13
C PHE A 135 2.51 -3.77 -7.66
N LEU A 136 1.87 -4.92 -7.50
CA LEU A 136 0.47 -5.12 -7.90
C LEU A 136 -0.54 -4.36 -7.01
N ARG A 137 -0.14 -4.00 -5.79
CA ARG A 137 -1.02 -3.40 -4.78
C ARG A 137 -0.75 -1.93 -4.54
N THR A 138 0.50 -1.46 -4.73
CA THR A 138 0.91 -0.08 -4.45
C THR A 138 1.34 0.67 -5.70
N LYS A 139 1.43 0.01 -6.84
CA LYS A 139 2.20 0.48 -8.00
C LYS A 139 3.69 0.65 -7.66
N ILE A 140 4.48 1.11 -8.64
CA ILE A 140 5.93 1.30 -8.45
C ILE A 140 6.26 2.46 -7.53
N SER A 141 5.38 3.45 -7.42
CA SER A 141 5.54 4.62 -6.55
C SER A 141 4.19 5.23 -6.18
N PRO A 142 4.10 5.96 -5.05
CA PRO A 142 2.90 6.71 -4.68
C PRO A 142 2.82 8.03 -5.44
N MET A 143 1.64 8.65 -5.45
CA MET A 143 1.49 10.07 -5.73
C MET A 143 1.65 10.85 -4.43
N VAL A 144 2.49 11.90 -4.43
CA VAL A 144 2.71 12.76 -3.26
C VAL A 144 2.11 14.12 -3.52
N LEU A 145 1.21 14.59 -2.66
CA LEU A 145 0.75 15.97 -2.66
C LEU A 145 1.84 16.85 -2.03
N ASP A 146 2.22 17.91 -2.70
CA ASP A 146 3.27 18.85 -2.26
C ASP A 146 2.72 20.15 -1.66
N THR A 147 1.43 20.17 -1.34
CA THR A 147 0.74 21.30 -0.70
C THR A 147 0.96 21.32 0.80
N LYS A 148 0.77 22.50 1.42
CA LYS A 148 0.76 22.62 2.88
C LYS A 148 -0.44 21.85 3.47
N PRO A 149 -0.32 21.30 4.70
CA PRO A 149 -1.39 20.55 5.34
C PRO A 149 -2.69 21.32 5.51
N ASP A 150 -2.60 22.62 5.73
CA ASP A 150 -3.70 23.56 5.98
C ASP A 150 -4.12 24.38 4.73
N ALA A 151 -3.53 24.12 3.56
CA ALA A 151 -3.89 24.82 2.32
C ALA A 151 -5.39 24.69 2.00
N PRO A 152 -6.04 25.69 1.37
CA PRO A 152 -7.45 25.62 0.98
C PRO A 152 -7.75 24.33 0.18
N VAL A 153 -8.92 23.71 0.43
CA VAL A 153 -9.29 22.42 -0.21
C VAL A 153 -9.24 22.54 -1.73
N ASP A 154 -9.75 23.63 -2.28
CA ASP A 154 -9.77 23.84 -3.74
C ASP A 154 -8.37 23.95 -4.35
N GLU A 155 -7.42 24.58 -3.63
CA GLU A 155 -6.02 24.61 -4.02
C GLU A 155 -5.41 23.21 -4.06
N VAL A 156 -5.68 22.42 -3.01
CA VAL A 156 -5.21 21.02 -2.95
C VAL A 156 -5.81 20.18 -4.07
N ILE A 157 -7.10 20.36 -4.37
CA ILE A 157 -7.77 19.65 -5.47
C ILE A 157 -7.16 20.01 -6.81
N LYS A 158 -6.95 21.30 -7.07
CA LYS A 158 -6.30 21.77 -8.29
C LYS A 158 -4.93 21.13 -8.45
N ARG A 159 -4.11 21.23 -7.40
CA ARG A 159 -2.77 20.65 -7.40
C ARG A 159 -2.77 19.13 -7.56
N ALA A 160 -3.71 18.43 -6.91
CA ALA A 160 -3.88 17.00 -7.04
C ALA A 160 -4.20 16.57 -8.49
N ASN A 161 -5.00 17.33 -9.23
CA ASN A 161 -5.28 17.05 -10.64
C ASN A 161 -4.01 17.21 -11.51
N GLU A 162 -3.22 18.27 -11.31
CA GLU A 162 -1.96 18.48 -12.01
C GLU A 162 -0.97 17.32 -11.77
N LEU A 163 -0.81 16.94 -10.50
CA LEU A 163 0.06 15.83 -10.09
C LEU A 163 -0.44 14.49 -10.63
N HIS A 164 -1.75 14.29 -10.71
CA HIS A 164 -2.35 13.09 -11.27
C HIS A 164 -2.07 12.95 -12.77
N GLU A 165 -2.21 14.03 -13.53
CA GLU A 165 -1.86 14.03 -14.96
C GLU A 165 -0.38 13.68 -15.17
N ALA A 166 0.50 14.30 -14.38
CA ALA A 166 1.93 13.99 -14.41
C ALA A 166 2.20 12.52 -14.01
N TYR A 167 1.53 12.02 -12.98
CA TYR A 167 1.64 10.63 -12.53
C TYR A 167 1.25 9.65 -13.63
N ARG A 168 0.11 9.88 -14.31
CA ARG A 168 -0.35 9.03 -15.43
C ARG A 168 0.64 9.03 -16.59
N LYS A 169 1.16 10.20 -16.96
CA LYS A 169 2.21 10.32 -18.01
C LYS A 169 3.48 9.55 -17.63
N ASN A 170 3.93 9.70 -16.39
CA ASN A 170 5.12 9.01 -15.89
C ASN A 170 4.93 7.48 -15.85
N TYR A 171 3.74 7.02 -15.45
CA TYR A 171 3.43 5.59 -15.43
C TYR A 171 3.34 5.00 -16.84
N ALA A 172 2.73 5.72 -17.80
CA ALA A 172 2.71 5.31 -19.20
C ALA A 172 4.12 5.25 -19.78
N ALA A 173 4.95 6.26 -19.53
CA ALA A 173 6.36 6.26 -19.97
C ALA A 173 7.18 5.13 -19.32
N TYR A 174 6.91 4.79 -18.05
CA TYR A 174 7.50 3.60 -17.41
C TYR A 174 7.10 2.32 -18.13
N TYR A 175 5.81 2.17 -18.46
CA TYR A 175 5.34 1.02 -19.22
C TYR A 175 6.04 0.95 -20.59
N ASP A 176 6.04 2.02 -21.37
CA ASP A 176 6.60 2.07 -22.73
C ASP A 176 8.10 1.76 -22.77
N ARG A 177 8.87 2.23 -21.75
CA ARG A 177 10.31 1.93 -21.65
C ARG A 177 10.63 0.46 -21.40
N ASN A 178 9.72 -0.27 -20.76
CA ASN A 178 9.99 -1.63 -20.29
C ASN A 178 9.20 -2.71 -21.03
N ALA A 179 8.08 -2.35 -21.67
CA ALA A 179 7.23 -3.29 -22.40
C ALA A 179 7.93 -3.89 -23.62
N LYS A 180 7.64 -5.16 -23.87
CA LYS A 180 8.05 -5.90 -25.07
C LYS A 180 6.79 -6.24 -25.88
N LYS A 181 7.00 -6.76 -27.09
CA LYS A 181 5.92 -7.13 -28.03
C LYS A 181 4.91 -8.10 -27.43
N ASP A 182 5.34 -8.95 -26.52
CA ASP A 182 4.55 -9.99 -25.82
C ASP A 182 4.12 -9.60 -24.43
N SER A 183 4.41 -8.37 -23.98
CA SER A 183 3.99 -7.90 -22.65
C SER A 183 2.47 -7.76 -22.55
N PRO A 184 1.86 -8.07 -21.39
CA PRO A 184 0.46 -7.76 -21.12
C PRO A 184 0.16 -6.28 -21.33
N ALA A 185 -1.04 -5.94 -21.76
CA ALA A 185 -1.46 -4.54 -21.93
C ALA A 185 -1.34 -3.75 -20.61
N MET A 186 -1.04 -2.46 -20.72
CA MET A 186 -0.96 -1.57 -19.55
C MET A 186 -2.25 -1.59 -18.76
N ARG A 187 -2.17 -1.92 -17.49
CA ARG A 187 -3.27 -1.78 -16.53
C ARG A 187 -3.34 -0.34 -16.04
N GLY A 188 -4.51 0.16 -15.74
CA GLY A 188 -4.80 1.53 -15.34
C GLY A 188 -3.63 2.33 -14.73
N ALA A 189 -3.51 3.58 -15.09
CA ALA A 189 -2.38 4.45 -14.70
C ALA A 189 -2.62 5.28 -13.44
N ASP A 190 -3.74 5.05 -12.73
CA ASP A 190 -4.09 5.83 -11.53
C ASP A 190 -3.25 5.40 -10.31
N PRO A 191 -2.94 6.33 -9.38
CA PRO A 191 -2.20 6.00 -8.16
C PRO A 191 -3.06 5.15 -7.22
N LEU A 192 -2.46 4.13 -6.61
CA LEU A 192 -3.08 3.32 -5.56
C LEU A 192 -2.69 3.78 -4.16
N ILE A 193 -1.64 4.57 -4.03
CA ILE A 193 -1.21 5.21 -2.79
C ILE A 193 -1.08 6.71 -3.06
N ILE A 194 -1.75 7.52 -2.23
CA ILE A 194 -1.64 8.98 -2.25
C ILE A 194 -1.16 9.44 -0.87
N LEU A 195 -0.03 10.10 -0.84
CA LEU A 195 0.59 10.66 0.35
C LEU A 195 0.22 12.13 0.49
N VAL A 196 -0.31 12.51 1.65
CA VAL A 196 -0.74 13.87 1.95
C VAL A 196 0.06 14.37 3.16
N PRO A 197 1.19 15.09 2.94
CA PRO A 197 2.05 15.57 4.02
C PRO A 197 1.27 16.32 5.09
N GLY A 198 1.58 16.03 6.36
CA GLY A 198 0.90 16.59 7.53
C GLY A 198 -0.52 16.11 7.80
N VAL A 199 -1.09 15.28 6.91
CA VAL A 199 -2.45 14.72 7.05
C VAL A 199 -2.42 13.20 7.21
N GLY A 200 -1.83 12.47 6.25
CA GLY A 200 -1.80 11.02 6.26
C GLY A 200 -1.67 10.41 4.86
N MET A 201 -2.07 9.16 4.73
CA MET A 201 -1.98 8.36 3.52
C MET A 201 -3.36 7.81 3.14
N PHE A 202 -3.71 7.94 1.86
CA PHE A 202 -4.82 7.21 1.26
C PHE A 202 -4.30 6.04 0.47
N SER A 203 -4.97 4.89 0.60
CA SER A 203 -4.70 3.69 -0.18
C SER A 203 -5.97 3.22 -0.86
N TYR A 204 -5.86 2.71 -2.08
CA TYR A 204 -7.00 2.38 -2.93
C TYR A 204 -6.96 0.94 -3.40
N GLY A 205 -8.14 0.34 -3.53
CA GLY A 205 -8.33 -1.01 -4.02
C GLY A 205 -9.74 -1.22 -4.55
N LYS A 206 -9.97 -2.31 -5.28
CA LYS A 206 -11.28 -2.66 -5.83
C LYS A 206 -12.34 -3.02 -4.78
N ASP A 207 -11.89 -3.34 -3.57
CA ASP A 207 -12.71 -3.63 -2.40
C ASP A 207 -12.03 -3.09 -1.14
N LYS A 208 -12.75 -3.08 -0.01
CA LYS A 208 -12.29 -2.56 1.28
C LYS A 208 -11.03 -3.27 1.77
N GLN A 209 -10.98 -4.60 1.67
CA GLN A 209 -9.83 -5.38 2.10
C GLN A 209 -8.60 -5.06 1.26
N THR A 210 -8.74 -5.00 -0.06
CA THR A 210 -7.63 -4.68 -0.98
C THR A 210 -7.09 -3.28 -0.72
N ALA A 211 -7.97 -2.28 -0.48
CA ALA A 211 -7.56 -0.92 -0.16
C ALA A 211 -6.75 -0.86 1.15
N ARG A 212 -7.23 -1.54 2.21
CA ARG A 212 -6.52 -1.63 3.49
C ARG A 212 -5.16 -2.31 3.34
N VAL A 213 -5.13 -3.46 2.68
CA VAL A 213 -3.89 -4.23 2.47
C VAL A 213 -2.87 -3.44 1.65
N ALA A 214 -3.29 -2.67 0.63
CA ALA A 214 -2.39 -1.78 -0.10
C ALA A 214 -1.71 -0.76 0.82
N GLY A 215 -2.44 -0.19 1.77
CA GLY A 215 -1.90 0.70 2.80
C GLY A 215 -0.88 0.01 3.71
N GLU A 216 -1.19 -1.20 4.19
CA GLU A 216 -0.28 -2.00 5.01
C GLU A 216 1.03 -2.34 4.28
N PHE A 217 0.95 -2.69 3.00
CA PHE A 217 2.15 -2.90 2.18
C PHE A 217 3.00 -1.64 2.05
N TYR A 218 2.37 -0.47 1.91
CA TYR A 218 3.14 0.76 1.81
C TYR A 218 3.75 1.18 3.16
N ILE A 219 3.07 0.94 4.29
CA ILE A 219 3.64 1.10 5.64
C ILE A 219 4.87 0.20 5.81
N ASN A 220 4.80 -1.05 5.36
CA ASN A 220 5.95 -1.93 5.36
C ASN A 220 7.10 -1.38 4.50
N ALA A 221 6.81 -0.84 3.30
CA ALA A 221 7.82 -0.18 2.48
C ALA A 221 8.47 1.02 3.19
N ILE A 222 7.70 1.84 3.91
CA ILE A 222 8.22 2.95 4.74
C ILE A 222 9.17 2.41 5.81
N ASN A 223 8.83 1.32 6.50
CA ASN A 223 9.69 0.72 7.52
C ASN A 223 10.99 0.15 6.93
N VAL A 224 10.94 -0.44 5.73
CA VAL A 224 12.14 -0.89 5.01
C VAL A 224 13.03 0.31 4.64
N MET A 225 12.45 1.39 4.11
CA MET A 225 13.16 2.63 3.83
C MET A 225 13.80 3.20 5.09
N ARG A 226 13.06 3.22 6.21
CA ARG A 226 13.56 3.68 7.52
C ARG A 226 14.79 2.90 7.97
N GLY A 227 14.73 1.57 7.94
CA GLY A 227 15.86 0.72 8.33
C GLY A 227 17.07 0.90 7.42
N ALA A 228 16.85 0.98 6.11
CA ALA A 228 17.92 1.18 5.14
C ALA A 228 18.60 2.56 5.28
N GLU A 229 17.80 3.63 5.39
CA GLU A 229 18.30 5.00 5.55
C GLU A 229 18.95 5.25 6.91
N ALA A 230 18.53 4.50 7.94
CA ALA A 230 19.18 4.57 9.25
C ALA A 230 20.65 4.10 9.19
N LEU A 231 20.96 3.08 8.41
CA LEU A 231 22.29 2.49 8.34
C LEU A 231 23.12 2.96 7.14
N SER A 232 22.46 3.14 5.98
CA SER A 232 23.13 3.43 4.71
C SER A 232 22.23 4.28 3.81
N THR A 233 21.83 3.71 2.67
CA THR A 233 20.95 4.34 1.67
C THR A 233 19.95 3.30 1.16
N TYR A 234 18.69 3.68 1.05
CA TYR A 234 17.68 2.84 0.44
C TYR A 234 17.91 2.70 -1.07
N ALA A 235 18.01 1.46 -1.53
CA ALA A 235 18.19 1.13 -2.93
C ALA A 235 17.11 0.11 -3.37
N PRO A 236 16.12 0.53 -4.18
CA PRO A 236 15.12 -0.40 -4.72
C PRO A 236 15.74 -1.28 -5.82
N ILE A 237 15.01 -2.34 -6.20
CA ILE A 237 15.37 -3.14 -7.38
C ILE A 237 15.23 -2.30 -8.65
N ALA A 238 15.94 -2.71 -9.72
CA ALA A 238 15.92 -2.01 -11.01
C ALA A 238 14.50 -1.86 -11.58
N GLU A 239 14.22 -0.77 -12.26
CA GLU A 239 12.89 -0.47 -12.86
C GLU A 239 12.42 -1.59 -13.79
N SER A 240 13.32 -2.14 -14.60
CA SER A 240 13.01 -3.26 -15.48
C SER A 240 12.60 -4.53 -14.73
N GLU A 241 13.14 -4.76 -13.53
CA GLU A 241 12.73 -5.90 -12.70
C GLU A 241 11.38 -5.64 -12.02
N LYS A 242 11.10 -4.37 -11.61
CA LYS A 242 9.76 -3.97 -11.13
C LYS A 242 8.72 -4.26 -12.21
N PHE A 243 8.97 -3.85 -13.44
CA PHE A 243 8.07 -4.09 -14.57
C PHE A 243 7.82 -5.58 -14.80
N ARG A 244 8.88 -6.40 -14.82
CA ARG A 244 8.79 -7.85 -15.02
C ARG A 244 8.02 -8.59 -13.95
N ILE A 245 7.86 -8.00 -12.76
CA ILE A 245 7.02 -8.52 -11.70
C ILE A 245 5.59 -8.02 -11.85
N GLU A 246 5.42 -6.71 -12.04
CA GLU A 246 4.11 -6.09 -12.17
C GLU A 246 3.31 -6.65 -13.36
N TYR A 247 4.00 -6.96 -14.46
CA TYR A 247 3.42 -7.50 -15.71
C TYR A 247 3.85 -8.94 -15.98
N TRP A 248 4.02 -9.75 -14.92
CA TRP A 248 4.40 -11.13 -15.04
C TRP A 248 3.22 -12.01 -15.47
N ASP A 249 3.45 -12.95 -16.42
CA ASP A 249 2.43 -13.85 -16.96
C ASP A 249 1.71 -14.67 -15.88
N LEU A 250 2.43 -15.09 -14.82
CA LEU A 250 1.82 -15.82 -13.71
C LEU A 250 0.87 -14.93 -12.89
N GLU A 251 1.18 -13.64 -12.72
CA GLU A 251 0.29 -12.69 -12.06
C GLU A 251 -0.92 -12.37 -12.96
N GLU A 252 -0.72 -12.24 -14.28
CA GLU A 252 -1.82 -12.13 -15.23
C GLU A 252 -2.75 -13.36 -15.20
N ALA A 253 -2.18 -14.57 -15.14
CA ALA A 253 -2.94 -15.80 -15.01
C ALA A 253 -3.75 -15.83 -13.69
N LYS A 254 -3.16 -15.34 -12.60
CA LYS A 254 -3.81 -15.20 -11.30
C LYS A 254 -4.98 -14.21 -11.37
N LEU A 255 -4.76 -13.03 -11.96
CA LEU A 255 -5.81 -12.01 -12.15
C LEU A 255 -6.96 -12.52 -13.02
N LYS A 256 -6.69 -13.25 -14.10
CA LYS A 256 -7.72 -13.85 -14.98
C LYS A 256 -8.56 -14.93 -14.28
N ARG A 257 -8.02 -15.62 -13.28
CA ARG A 257 -8.73 -16.63 -12.48
C ARG A 257 -9.58 -16.04 -11.35
N MET A 258 -9.41 -14.75 -11.04
CA MET A 258 -10.21 -14.10 -10.00
C MET A 258 -11.68 -14.06 -10.40
N PRO A 259 -12.61 -14.20 -9.43
CA PRO A 259 -14.04 -14.04 -9.68
C PRO A 259 -14.33 -12.69 -10.36
N LYS A 260 -15.27 -12.69 -11.29
CA LYS A 260 -15.73 -11.43 -11.89
C LYS A 260 -16.26 -10.49 -10.80
N PRO A 261 -16.00 -9.18 -10.92
CA PRO A 261 -16.56 -8.21 -9.98
C PRO A 261 -18.08 -8.34 -9.89
N LYS A 262 -18.62 -8.27 -8.67
CA LYS A 262 -20.07 -8.21 -8.45
C LYS A 262 -20.66 -6.92 -9.02
N PRO A 263 -21.97 -6.85 -9.29
CA PRO A 263 -22.62 -5.68 -9.95
C PRO A 263 -22.38 -4.34 -9.25
N LEU A 264 -22.26 -4.36 -7.91
CA LEU A 264 -22.04 -3.16 -7.09
C LEU A 264 -20.60 -3.02 -6.59
N ALA A 265 -19.65 -3.79 -7.11
CA ALA A 265 -18.24 -3.67 -6.74
C ALA A 265 -17.72 -2.24 -6.91
N GLY A 266 -16.96 -1.75 -5.91
CA GLY A 266 -16.42 -0.40 -5.89
C GLY A 266 -17.46 0.71 -5.63
N LYS A 267 -18.74 0.38 -5.38
CA LYS A 267 -19.77 1.35 -4.99
C LYS A 267 -19.85 1.46 -3.46
N ILE A 268 -20.18 2.68 -2.99
CA ILE A 268 -20.51 2.94 -1.60
C ILE A 268 -22.01 3.19 -1.53
N ALA A 269 -22.70 2.51 -0.62
CA ALA A 269 -24.12 2.66 -0.39
C ALA A 269 -24.38 3.13 1.05
N LEU A 270 -25.04 4.27 1.22
CA LEU A 270 -25.53 4.73 2.53
C LEU A 270 -26.96 4.23 2.69
N VAL A 271 -27.22 3.45 3.74
CA VAL A 271 -28.53 2.93 4.07
C VAL A 271 -28.96 3.50 5.42
N THR A 272 -30.03 4.28 5.45
CA THR A 272 -30.65 4.83 6.67
C THR A 272 -31.73 3.89 7.21
N GLY A 273 -31.94 3.85 8.52
CA GLY A 273 -32.85 2.90 9.16
C GLY A 273 -32.37 1.46 9.02
N ALA A 274 -31.06 1.26 8.99
CA ALA A 274 -30.44 -0.01 8.58
C ALA A 274 -30.25 -1.01 9.72
N ALA A 275 -30.52 -0.65 10.99
CA ALA A 275 -30.38 -1.59 12.12
C ALA A 275 -31.42 -2.72 12.09
N SER A 276 -32.56 -2.53 11.45
CA SER A 276 -33.65 -3.49 11.42
C SER A 276 -34.51 -3.47 10.14
N GLY A 277 -35.45 -4.40 10.01
CA GLY A 277 -36.49 -4.41 9.00
C GLY A 277 -36.01 -4.29 7.55
N LEU A 278 -36.68 -3.45 6.78
CA LEU A 278 -36.38 -3.24 5.35
C LEU A 278 -34.99 -2.64 5.13
N GLY A 279 -34.57 -1.71 6.02
CA GLY A 279 -33.23 -1.10 5.93
C GLY A 279 -32.12 -2.14 6.08
N LYS A 280 -32.25 -3.03 7.09
CA LYS A 280 -31.31 -4.15 7.29
C LYS A 280 -31.26 -5.07 6.07
N ALA A 281 -32.39 -5.55 5.60
CA ALA A 281 -32.47 -6.42 4.43
C ALA A 281 -31.88 -5.76 3.16
N THR A 282 -32.08 -4.45 3.00
CA THR A 282 -31.50 -3.67 1.90
C THR A 282 -29.97 -3.60 2.03
N ALA A 283 -29.45 -3.30 3.23
CA ALA A 283 -28.03 -3.24 3.49
C ALA A 283 -27.33 -4.58 3.21
N GLU A 284 -27.92 -5.67 3.70
CA GLU A 284 -27.43 -7.04 3.47
C GLU A 284 -27.40 -7.38 1.96
N ARG A 285 -28.48 -7.05 1.23
CA ARG A 285 -28.54 -7.29 -0.21
C ARG A 285 -27.50 -6.48 -0.97
N LEU A 286 -27.34 -5.19 -0.67
CA LEU A 286 -26.33 -4.34 -1.32
C LEU A 286 -24.92 -4.85 -1.06
N ALA A 287 -24.62 -5.28 0.17
CA ALA A 287 -23.33 -5.89 0.51
C ALA A 287 -23.12 -7.21 -0.23
N ALA A 288 -24.13 -8.07 -0.32
CA ALA A 288 -24.07 -9.32 -1.07
C ALA A 288 -23.75 -9.09 -2.56
N GLU A 289 -24.25 -7.99 -3.15
CA GLU A 289 -23.94 -7.56 -4.51
C GLU A 289 -22.59 -6.81 -4.65
N GLY A 290 -21.83 -6.69 -3.58
CA GLY A 290 -20.46 -6.17 -3.57
C GLY A 290 -20.31 -4.69 -3.26
N ALA A 291 -21.35 -3.99 -2.81
CA ALA A 291 -21.23 -2.62 -2.32
C ALA A 291 -20.51 -2.56 -0.96
N CYS A 292 -19.76 -1.49 -0.72
CA CYS A 292 -19.34 -1.10 0.63
C CYS A 292 -20.50 -0.34 1.28
N VAL A 293 -21.14 -0.92 2.30
CA VAL A 293 -22.34 -0.35 2.90
C VAL A 293 -21.98 0.47 4.13
N VAL A 294 -22.46 1.71 4.16
CA VAL A 294 -22.49 2.57 5.35
C VAL A 294 -23.85 2.40 6.02
N VAL A 295 -23.84 1.76 7.18
CA VAL A 295 -25.04 1.48 7.99
C VAL A 295 -25.32 2.70 8.87
N ALA A 296 -26.47 3.35 8.70
CA ALA A 296 -26.88 4.51 9.47
C ALA A 296 -28.22 4.24 10.15
N ASP A 297 -28.27 4.37 11.47
CA ASP A 297 -29.48 4.23 12.26
C ASP A 297 -29.38 5.06 13.55
N ARG A 298 -30.54 5.35 14.18
CA ARG A 298 -30.60 5.92 15.53
C ARG A 298 -30.22 4.88 16.59
N ASP A 299 -30.49 3.62 16.32
CA ASP A 299 -29.98 2.47 17.08
C ASP A 299 -28.53 2.20 16.71
N LEU A 300 -27.60 2.82 17.45
CA LEU A 300 -26.18 2.68 17.24
C LEU A 300 -25.68 1.25 17.48
N GLU A 301 -26.26 0.55 18.46
CA GLU A 301 -25.87 -0.83 18.79
C GLU A 301 -26.25 -1.78 17.63
N GLY A 302 -27.50 -1.72 17.17
CA GLY A 302 -27.96 -2.51 16.02
C GLY A 302 -27.22 -2.17 14.74
N ALA A 303 -26.93 -0.89 14.49
CA ALA A 303 -26.14 -0.47 13.34
C ALA A 303 -24.70 -0.99 13.38
N THR A 304 -24.04 -0.94 14.54
CA THR A 304 -22.68 -1.45 14.75
C THR A 304 -22.63 -2.96 14.57
N LYS A 305 -23.61 -3.69 15.11
CA LYS A 305 -23.72 -5.13 14.95
C LYS A 305 -23.83 -5.50 13.48
N LEU A 306 -24.75 -4.88 12.73
CA LEU A 306 -24.90 -5.14 11.31
C LEU A 306 -23.64 -4.78 10.52
N ALA A 307 -23.01 -3.64 10.80
CA ALA A 307 -21.76 -3.26 10.13
C ALA A 307 -20.68 -4.34 10.32
N THR A 308 -20.53 -4.88 11.54
CA THR A 308 -19.60 -5.97 11.84
C THR A 308 -19.97 -7.26 11.10
N GLU A 309 -21.25 -7.64 11.04
CA GLU A 309 -21.73 -8.80 10.29
C GLU A 309 -21.45 -8.67 8.78
N LEU A 310 -21.46 -7.45 8.24
CA LEU A 310 -21.15 -7.14 6.84
C LEU A 310 -19.65 -6.96 6.56
N GLY A 311 -18.78 -7.21 7.53
CA GLY A 311 -17.32 -7.07 7.40
C GLY A 311 -16.82 -5.64 7.56
N GLY A 312 -17.50 -4.86 8.40
CA GLY A 312 -17.20 -3.46 8.77
C GLY A 312 -16.10 -3.33 9.81
#